data_35c1b6cd4687fb2732f320456965dc4e
#
_entry.id   35c1b6cd4687fb2732f320456965dc4e
#
_cell.length_a   1.000
_cell.length_b   1.000
_cell.length_c   1.000
_cell.angle_alpha   90.00
_cell.angle_beta   90.00
_cell.angle_gamma   90.00
#
_symmetry.space_group_name_H-M   'P 1'
#
loop_
_entity.id
_entity.type
_entity.pdbx_description
1 polymer ?
#
loop_
_entity_poly.entity_id
_entity_poly.type
_entity_poly.pdbx_seq_one_letter_code
_entity_poly.pdbx_strand_id
1 'polypeptide(L)'
;MSHVDDLAHDPAAALFAGLTSLPKATALTTYSYRLDHTRQAAFLTAFLAAFLAALDKATIAAGLTDADMLNLDFHAIMHWGQDAALEKNYVPRRSQRTRSVLTFFAEDAASHTLLYANADLSKATQSGEILAFCNHWHTVTGRDPTLLIFDSKVTTQAEWATLTQRGIGFITLRPRNTKLTATLAAAPANTWTPVTVDRAGSKTRKVHVLEDPTATLHSYPGTLRQLAITGLGHDQPTILVTNGVGPLADTSAKKIIEHYAQRMNIEQRLAESIRSFHLDALSSAVPLNIDLDVVLTVLAHTLCQALRRRIPGYTTATPDTLQRRFLSTSGTITTTQTEIVVRLNRRTYSPVLRQADLPTTTVPWWGNRQLRFEFN
;
A
#
# COMPACT_ATOMS: atom_id res chain seq x y z
N MET A 1 8.92 1.49 -23.09
CA MET A 1 9.77 2.48 -23.81
C MET A 1 8.98 3.56 -24.51
N SER A 2 7.76 3.29 -24.96
CA SER A 2 6.84 4.31 -25.53
C SER A 2 6.64 5.53 -24.63
N HIS A 3 6.56 5.34 -23.31
CA HIS A 3 6.34 6.46 -22.39
C HIS A 3 7.48 7.47 -22.31
N VAL A 4 8.73 7.08 -22.57
CA VAL A 4 9.85 8.03 -22.65
C VAL A 4 9.75 8.87 -23.90
N ASP A 5 9.33 8.28 -25.02
CA ASP A 5 9.12 8.97 -26.28
C ASP A 5 7.93 9.95 -26.17
N ASP A 6 6.88 9.58 -25.43
CA ASP A 6 5.73 10.46 -25.14
C ASP A 6 6.13 11.72 -24.35
N LEU A 7 7.14 11.60 -23.45
CA LEU A 7 7.68 12.72 -22.68
C LEU A 7 8.79 13.48 -23.41
N ALA A 8 9.33 12.98 -24.53
CA ALA A 8 10.47 13.56 -25.22
C ALA A 8 10.23 14.99 -25.72
N HIS A 9 8.97 15.34 -25.94
CA HIS A 9 8.54 16.68 -26.40
C HIS A 9 8.09 17.61 -25.27
N ASP A 10 8.12 17.11 -24.00
CA ASP A 10 7.78 17.92 -22.82
C ASP A 10 9.06 18.44 -22.15
N PRO A 11 9.45 19.72 -22.33
CA PRO A 11 10.62 20.29 -21.68
C PRO A 11 10.48 20.32 -20.14
N ALA A 12 9.25 20.31 -19.62
CA ALA A 12 9.01 20.27 -18.18
C ALA A 12 9.47 18.95 -17.56
N ALA A 13 9.36 17.83 -18.26
CA ALA A 13 9.79 16.53 -17.76
C ALA A 13 11.33 16.49 -17.57
N ALA A 14 12.09 17.04 -18.51
CA ALA A 14 13.54 17.17 -18.37
C ALA A 14 13.92 18.12 -17.23
N LEU A 15 13.29 19.28 -17.15
CA LEU A 15 13.54 20.26 -16.09
C LEU A 15 13.23 19.66 -14.71
N PHE A 16 12.12 18.95 -14.56
CA PHE A 16 11.77 18.26 -13.32
C PHE A 16 12.84 17.24 -12.89
N ALA A 17 13.41 16.53 -13.85
CA ALA A 17 14.51 15.58 -13.60
C ALA A 17 15.88 16.24 -13.36
N GLY A 18 15.97 17.58 -13.39
CA GLY A 18 17.23 18.31 -13.29
C GLY A 18 18.10 18.19 -14.54
N LEU A 19 17.52 17.89 -15.69
CA LEU A 19 18.18 17.65 -16.97
C LEU A 19 17.85 18.77 -17.96
N THR A 20 18.75 18.99 -18.91
CA THR A 20 18.48 19.90 -20.05
C THR A 20 17.64 19.24 -21.14
N SER A 21 17.69 17.91 -21.23
CA SER A 21 16.88 17.10 -22.13
C SER A 21 16.76 15.69 -21.58
N LEU A 22 15.66 15.00 -21.89
CA LEU A 22 15.50 13.60 -21.52
C LEU A 22 16.43 12.69 -22.35
N PRO A 23 17.00 11.62 -21.75
CA PRO A 23 17.74 10.62 -22.51
C PRO A 23 16.84 9.96 -23.57
N LYS A 24 17.38 9.67 -24.74
CA LYS A 24 16.68 8.92 -25.77
C LYS A 24 16.33 7.52 -25.27
N ALA A 25 15.19 6.96 -25.68
CA ALA A 25 14.78 5.60 -25.33
C ALA A 25 15.87 4.55 -25.63
N THR A 26 16.58 4.71 -26.75
CA THR A 26 17.72 3.86 -27.11
C THR A 26 18.90 3.96 -26.14
N ALA A 27 19.17 5.15 -25.57
CA ALA A 27 20.22 5.31 -24.56
C ALA A 27 19.87 4.60 -23.27
N LEU A 28 18.61 4.65 -22.83
CA LEU A 28 18.12 3.94 -21.66
C LEU A 28 18.16 2.42 -21.87
N THR A 29 17.79 1.95 -23.06
CA THR A 29 17.83 0.51 -23.37
C THR A 29 19.26 -0.02 -23.36
N THR A 30 20.21 0.72 -23.96
CA THR A 30 21.60 0.27 -24.05
C THR A 30 22.38 0.45 -22.76
N TYR A 31 21.93 1.31 -21.85
CA TYR A 31 22.59 1.56 -20.57
C TYR A 31 22.65 0.31 -19.71
N SER A 32 21.55 -0.44 -19.63
CA SER A 32 21.48 -1.67 -18.83
C SER A 32 22.45 -2.75 -19.29
N TYR A 33 22.82 -2.78 -20.58
CA TYR A 33 23.79 -3.75 -21.11
C TYR A 33 25.25 -3.42 -20.78
N ARG A 34 25.53 -2.22 -20.25
CA ARG A 34 26.88 -1.77 -19.90
C ARG A 34 27.27 -2.06 -18.47
N LEU A 35 26.32 -2.46 -17.64
CA LEU A 35 26.50 -2.67 -16.22
C LEU A 35 26.58 -4.18 -15.89
N ASP A 36 27.43 -4.55 -14.96
CA ASP A 36 27.45 -5.87 -14.36
C ASP A 36 26.14 -6.12 -13.61
N HIS A 37 25.40 -7.17 -14.00
CA HIS A 37 24.08 -7.47 -13.46
C HIS A 37 24.09 -7.67 -11.94
N THR A 38 25.14 -8.29 -11.39
CA THR A 38 25.23 -8.53 -9.94
C THR A 38 25.39 -7.23 -9.16
N ARG A 39 26.25 -6.33 -9.65
CA ARG A 39 26.44 -5.01 -9.05
C ARG A 39 25.21 -4.13 -9.20
N GLN A 40 24.56 -4.20 -10.36
CA GLN A 40 23.30 -3.48 -10.61
C GLN A 40 22.19 -3.97 -9.66
N ALA A 41 22.07 -5.27 -9.45
CA ALA A 41 21.11 -5.85 -8.52
C ALA A 41 21.34 -5.36 -7.08
N ALA A 42 22.57 -5.45 -6.57
CA ALA A 42 22.93 -4.99 -5.25
C ALA A 42 22.67 -3.48 -5.06
N PHE A 43 23.04 -2.67 -6.07
CA PHE A 43 22.77 -1.22 -6.05
C PHE A 43 21.29 -0.90 -6.00
N LEU A 44 20.46 -1.52 -6.85
CA LEU A 44 19.04 -1.24 -6.91
C LEU A 44 18.32 -1.71 -5.65
N THR A 45 18.67 -2.85 -5.09
CA THR A 45 18.12 -3.31 -3.81
C THR A 45 18.41 -2.30 -2.69
N ALA A 46 19.65 -1.84 -2.56
CA ALA A 46 20.01 -0.83 -1.58
C ALA A 46 19.33 0.53 -1.85
N PHE A 47 19.24 0.92 -3.14
CA PHE A 47 18.53 2.15 -3.55
C PHE A 47 17.04 2.10 -3.21
N LEU A 48 16.34 1.01 -3.51
CA LEU A 48 14.91 0.87 -3.24
C LEU A 48 14.61 0.90 -1.75
N ALA A 49 15.43 0.24 -0.93
CA ALA A 49 15.28 0.28 0.53
C ALA A 49 15.48 1.71 1.08
N ALA A 50 16.51 2.42 0.62
CA ALA A 50 16.78 3.80 1.01
C ALA A 50 15.69 4.76 0.52
N PHE A 51 15.20 4.55 -0.70
CA PHE A 51 14.14 5.35 -1.29
C PHE A 51 12.81 5.21 -0.53
N LEU A 52 12.38 3.98 -0.22
CA LEU A 52 11.19 3.73 0.59
C LEU A 52 11.31 4.36 1.97
N ALA A 53 12.45 4.20 2.64
CA ALA A 53 12.68 4.81 3.95
C ALA A 53 12.60 6.35 3.91
N ALA A 54 13.13 6.96 2.85
CA ALA A 54 13.05 8.42 2.66
C ALA A 54 11.61 8.86 2.34
N LEU A 55 10.89 8.11 1.52
CA LEU A 55 9.49 8.37 1.18
C LEU A 55 8.60 8.30 2.42
N ASP A 56 8.76 7.26 3.26
CA ASP A 56 7.98 7.10 4.48
C ASP A 56 8.25 8.24 5.47
N LYS A 57 9.52 8.63 5.67
CA LYS A 57 9.87 9.79 6.51
C LYS A 57 9.22 11.08 6.00
N ALA A 58 9.25 11.31 4.69
CA ALA A 58 8.61 12.49 4.08
C ALA A 58 7.08 12.43 4.23
N THR A 59 6.48 11.25 4.09
CA THR A 59 5.04 11.02 4.23
C THR A 59 4.56 11.30 5.67
N ILE A 60 5.31 10.84 6.66
CA ILE A 60 5.07 11.12 8.08
C ILE A 60 5.24 12.63 8.37
N ALA A 61 6.35 13.22 7.93
CA ALA A 61 6.63 14.64 8.13
C ALA A 61 5.59 15.56 7.48
N ALA A 62 4.98 15.13 6.37
CA ALA A 62 3.88 15.83 5.71
C ALA A 62 2.51 15.60 6.38
N GLY A 63 2.41 14.81 7.45
CA GLY A 63 1.16 14.49 8.14
C GLY A 63 0.20 13.67 7.27
N LEU A 64 0.72 12.91 6.31
CA LEU A 64 -0.09 12.07 5.42
C LEU A 64 -0.47 10.73 6.05
N THR A 65 0.20 10.34 7.12
CA THR A 65 -0.05 9.11 7.89
C THR A 65 0.30 9.31 9.35
N ASP A 66 -0.47 8.67 10.24
CA ASP A 66 -0.16 8.50 11.66
C ASP A 66 0.42 7.09 11.92
N ALA A 67 0.13 6.16 11.03
CA ALA A 67 0.61 4.76 11.00
C ALA A 67 0.46 3.99 12.32
N ASP A 68 -0.63 4.23 13.04
CA ASP A 68 -0.93 3.52 14.28
C ASP A 68 -1.50 2.12 14.02
N MET A 69 -2.21 1.97 12.90
CA MET A 69 -2.83 0.73 12.47
C MET A 69 -2.54 0.48 10.99
N LEU A 70 -1.92 -0.64 10.67
CA LEU A 70 -1.46 -0.96 9.32
C LEU A 70 -2.16 -2.21 8.78
N ASN A 71 -2.77 -2.07 7.61
CA ASN A 71 -3.30 -3.17 6.83
C ASN A 71 -2.19 -3.78 5.98
N LEU A 72 -2.04 -5.10 6.03
CA LEU A 72 -1.04 -5.82 5.26
C LEU A 72 -1.71 -6.83 4.34
N ASP A 73 -1.28 -6.90 3.09
CA ASP A 73 -1.82 -7.87 2.15
C ASP A 73 -0.79 -8.28 1.09
N PHE A 74 -0.93 -9.53 0.61
CA PHE A 74 -0.25 -9.99 -0.58
C PHE A 74 -1.12 -9.79 -1.81
N HIS A 75 -0.51 -9.36 -2.87
CA HIS A 75 -1.15 -9.25 -4.17
C HIS A 75 -0.34 -10.00 -5.24
N ALA A 76 -1.03 -10.72 -6.12
CA ALA A 76 -0.39 -11.44 -7.22
C ALA A 76 -0.58 -10.64 -8.51
N ILE A 77 0.48 -10.05 -9.03
CA ILE A 77 0.48 -9.32 -10.30
C ILE A 77 0.74 -10.33 -11.43
N MET A 78 -0.22 -10.45 -12.33
CA MET A 78 -0.10 -11.40 -13.46
C MET A 78 1.06 -11.02 -14.37
N HIS A 79 1.84 -12.01 -14.77
CA HIS A 79 2.93 -11.85 -15.72
C HIS A 79 2.63 -12.59 -17.01
N TRP A 80 2.74 -11.89 -18.11
CA TRP A 80 2.43 -12.41 -19.45
C TRP A 80 3.66 -12.87 -20.24
N GLY A 81 4.85 -12.68 -19.68
CA GLY A 81 6.11 -13.12 -20.28
C GLY A 81 6.31 -14.63 -20.19
N GLN A 82 7.34 -15.10 -20.89
CA GLN A 82 7.73 -16.53 -20.93
C GLN A 82 8.75 -16.92 -19.86
N ASP A 83 9.03 -16.05 -18.89
CA ASP A 83 10.01 -16.33 -17.86
C ASP A 83 9.60 -17.56 -17.03
N ALA A 84 10.44 -18.60 -17.07
CA ALA A 84 10.19 -19.87 -16.38
C ALA A 84 10.39 -19.77 -14.86
N ALA A 85 11.09 -18.74 -14.38
CA ALA A 85 11.41 -18.55 -12.97
C ALA A 85 10.20 -18.08 -12.14
N LEU A 86 9.12 -17.61 -12.78
CA LEU A 86 7.95 -17.11 -12.05
C LEU A 86 7.09 -18.24 -11.47
N GLU A 87 6.75 -18.07 -10.21
CA GLU A 87 5.88 -18.98 -9.49
C GLU A 87 4.41 -18.82 -9.90
N LYS A 88 3.63 -19.89 -9.71
CA LYS A 88 2.17 -19.84 -9.88
C LYS A 88 1.51 -19.43 -8.57
N ASN A 89 0.99 -18.22 -8.50
CA ASN A 89 0.22 -17.71 -7.37
C ASN A 89 -1.27 -17.71 -7.69
N TYR A 90 -2.12 -17.72 -6.66
CA TYR A 90 -3.57 -17.64 -6.83
C TYR A 90 -3.96 -16.21 -7.22
N VAL A 91 -4.66 -16.07 -8.33
CA VAL A 91 -5.18 -14.80 -8.82
C VAL A 91 -6.70 -14.79 -8.66
N PRO A 92 -7.27 -14.03 -7.72
CA PRO A 92 -8.71 -14.07 -7.40
C PRO A 92 -9.62 -13.80 -8.61
N ARG A 93 -9.26 -12.82 -9.45
CA ARG A 93 -10.04 -12.49 -10.67
C ARG A 93 -10.21 -13.65 -11.64
N ARG A 94 -9.29 -14.63 -11.62
CA ARG A 94 -9.32 -15.80 -12.50
C ARG A 94 -9.73 -17.06 -11.77
N SER A 95 -9.89 -17.02 -10.46
CA SER A 95 -10.16 -18.18 -9.61
C SER A 95 -9.21 -19.35 -9.84
N GLN A 96 -7.98 -19.08 -10.27
CA GLN A 96 -6.97 -20.09 -10.59
C GLN A 96 -5.56 -19.62 -10.27
N ARG A 97 -4.62 -20.59 -10.20
CA ARG A 97 -3.19 -20.29 -10.08
C ARG A 97 -2.58 -20.01 -11.44
N THR A 98 -2.02 -18.82 -11.62
CA THR A 98 -1.33 -18.39 -12.84
C THR A 98 0.08 -17.93 -12.52
N ARG A 99 0.97 -17.87 -13.52
CA ARG A 99 2.28 -17.24 -13.37
C ARG A 99 2.08 -15.79 -13.01
N SER A 100 2.71 -15.37 -11.93
CA SER A 100 2.56 -14.03 -11.38
C SER A 100 3.73 -13.68 -10.47
N VAL A 101 3.96 -12.40 -10.32
CA VAL A 101 4.85 -11.85 -9.29
C VAL A 101 4.04 -11.69 -8.02
N LEU A 102 4.52 -12.28 -6.93
CA LEU A 102 3.95 -12.05 -5.61
C LEU A 102 4.47 -10.73 -5.08
N THR A 103 3.57 -9.84 -4.68
CA THR A 103 3.90 -8.55 -4.08
C THR A 103 3.28 -8.44 -2.70
N PHE A 104 3.94 -7.72 -1.82
CA PHE A 104 3.44 -7.39 -0.49
C PHE A 104 3.26 -5.88 -0.38
N PHE A 105 2.20 -5.46 0.30
CA PHE A 105 1.90 -4.05 0.54
C PHE A 105 1.52 -3.81 2.00
N ALA A 106 1.93 -2.64 2.51
CA ALA A 106 1.44 -2.10 3.77
C ALA A 106 0.74 -0.76 3.53
N GLU A 107 -0.44 -0.59 4.12
CA GLU A 107 -1.29 0.59 4.04
C GLU A 107 -1.61 1.09 5.46
N ASP A 108 -1.53 2.39 5.68
CA ASP A 108 -2.14 3.00 6.86
C ASP A 108 -3.66 2.92 6.78
N ALA A 109 -4.27 2.24 7.74
CA ALA A 109 -5.71 1.98 7.74
C ALA A 109 -6.56 3.25 7.88
N ALA A 110 -6.05 4.31 8.50
CA ALA A 110 -6.76 5.57 8.71
C ALA A 110 -6.69 6.50 7.49
N SER A 111 -5.49 6.72 6.98
CA SER A 111 -5.24 7.64 5.86
C SER A 111 -5.38 6.98 4.49
N HIS A 112 -5.37 5.64 4.43
CA HIS A 112 -5.32 4.85 3.20
C HIS A 112 -4.09 5.15 2.35
N THR A 113 -2.98 5.52 2.98
CA THR A 113 -1.71 5.77 2.32
C THR A 113 -0.92 4.47 2.24
N LEU A 114 -0.47 4.11 1.03
CA LEU A 114 0.48 3.01 0.86
C LEU A 114 1.85 3.48 1.36
N LEU A 115 2.46 2.70 2.25
CA LEU A 115 3.73 3.03 2.90
C LEU A 115 4.86 2.12 2.45
N TYR A 116 4.56 0.87 2.15
CA TYR A 116 5.56 -0.12 1.83
C TYR A 116 5.08 -1.04 0.72
N ALA A 117 6.01 -1.45 -0.13
CA ALA A 117 5.80 -2.51 -1.10
C ALA A 117 7.11 -3.27 -1.34
N ASN A 118 6.97 -4.57 -1.62
CA ASN A 118 8.07 -5.46 -2.00
C ASN A 118 7.55 -6.45 -3.04
N ALA A 119 8.24 -6.57 -4.16
CA ALA A 119 7.94 -7.53 -5.22
C ALA A 119 9.04 -8.60 -5.40
N ASP A 120 10.12 -8.52 -4.62
CA ASP A 120 11.19 -9.54 -4.60
C ASP A 120 10.84 -10.68 -3.62
N LEU A 121 9.70 -11.33 -3.87
CA LEU A 121 9.15 -12.36 -3.00
C LEU A 121 8.94 -13.69 -3.72
N SER A 122 9.18 -14.77 -2.99
CA SER A 122 8.87 -16.13 -3.37
C SER A 122 8.01 -16.82 -2.30
N LYS A 123 7.43 -17.96 -2.62
CA LYS A 123 6.72 -18.77 -1.61
C LYS A 123 7.60 -19.22 -0.45
N ALA A 124 8.89 -19.34 -0.69
CA ALA A 124 9.85 -19.71 0.34
C ALA A 124 10.12 -18.57 1.32
N THR A 125 10.06 -17.31 0.86
CA THR A 125 10.40 -16.11 1.65
C THR A 125 9.18 -15.36 2.17
N GLN A 126 8.00 -15.55 1.57
CA GLN A 126 6.80 -14.76 1.86
C GLN A 126 6.39 -14.72 3.33
N SER A 127 6.60 -15.80 4.08
CA SER A 127 6.18 -15.85 5.48
C SER A 127 6.94 -14.86 6.38
N GLY A 128 8.22 -14.59 6.08
CA GLY A 128 9.05 -13.65 6.82
C GLY A 128 8.79 -12.17 6.48
N GLU A 129 7.97 -11.87 5.48
CA GLU A 129 7.82 -10.51 4.97
C GLU A 129 7.18 -9.55 5.98
N ILE A 130 6.27 -10.01 6.83
CA ILE A 130 5.73 -9.18 7.92
C ILE A 130 6.84 -8.69 8.85
N LEU A 131 7.76 -9.57 9.22
CA LEU A 131 8.87 -9.20 10.11
C LEU A 131 9.87 -8.29 9.40
N ALA A 132 10.12 -8.51 8.11
CA ALA A 132 10.93 -7.61 7.28
C ALA A 132 10.32 -6.20 7.23
N PHE A 133 9.02 -6.10 7.02
CA PHE A 133 8.29 -4.83 7.10
C PHE A 133 8.41 -4.18 8.49
N CYS A 134 8.23 -4.93 9.58
CA CYS A 134 8.39 -4.40 10.94
C CYS A 134 9.81 -3.84 11.17
N ASN A 135 10.84 -4.50 10.65
CA ASN A 135 12.23 -4.02 10.73
C ASN A 135 12.44 -2.74 9.91
N HIS A 136 11.90 -2.68 8.69
CA HIS A 136 11.88 -1.46 7.88
C HIS A 136 11.21 -0.32 8.64
N TRP A 137 10.01 -0.54 9.17
CA TRP A 137 9.25 0.47 9.90
C TRP A 137 10.00 0.97 11.15
N HIS A 138 10.61 0.05 11.89
CA HIS A 138 11.47 0.40 13.02
C HIS A 138 12.66 1.29 12.60
N THR A 139 13.30 0.96 11.49
CA THR A 139 14.41 1.76 10.94
C THR A 139 13.97 3.16 10.53
N VAL A 140 12.75 3.30 10.00
CA VAL A 140 12.19 4.59 9.55
C VAL A 140 11.77 5.46 10.73
N THR A 141 11.08 4.87 11.73
CA THR A 141 10.36 5.61 12.78
C THR A 141 11.01 5.53 14.15
N GLY A 142 11.97 4.63 14.36
CA GLY A 142 12.59 4.33 15.66
C GLY A 142 11.69 3.50 16.59
N ARG A 143 10.53 3.03 16.14
CA ARG A 143 9.58 2.22 16.92
C ARG A 143 8.96 1.11 16.06
N ASP A 144 8.52 0.05 16.71
CA ASP A 144 7.75 -1.00 16.05
C ASP A 144 6.32 -0.53 15.71
N PRO A 145 5.65 -1.15 14.72
CA PRO A 145 4.24 -0.90 14.44
C PRO A 145 3.38 -1.19 15.68
N THR A 146 2.33 -0.41 15.90
CA THR A 146 1.45 -0.59 17.06
C THR A 146 0.45 -1.73 16.83
N LEU A 147 -0.19 -1.76 15.66
CA LEU A 147 -1.21 -2.75 15.31
C LEU A 147 -1.12 -3.13 13.84
N LEU A 148 -1.07 -4.44 13.57
CA LEU A 148 -1.08 -5.02 12.23
C LEU A 148 -2.37 -5.79 11.97
N ILE A 149 -2.95 -5.63 10.79
CA ILE A 149 -4.14 -6.36 10.35
C ILE A 149 -3.83 -7.07 9.04
N PHE A 150 -3.96 -8.40 9.02
CA PHE A 150 -3.56 -9.21 7.86
C PHE A 150 -4.36 -10.51 7.73
N ASP A 151 -4.32 -11.14 6.55
CA ASP A 151 -4.88 -12.48 6.33
C ASP A 151 -3.95 -13.55 6.93
N SER A 152 -4.52 -14.64 7.41
CA SER A 152 -3.80 -15.79 7.98
C SER A 152 -2.79 -16.45 7.02
N LYS A 153 -2.92 -16.21 5.71
CA LYS A 153 -2.00 -16.76 4.70
C LYS A 153 -0.71 -15.97 4.55
N VAL A 154 -0.62 -14.82 5.21
CA VAL A 154 0.50 -13.90 5.06
C VAL A 154 1.73 -14.37 5.84
N THR A 155 1.52 -15.09 6.96
CA THR A 155 2.62 -15.48 7.83
C THR A 155 2.29 -16.74 8.66
N THR A 156 3.22 -17.22 9.46
CA THR A 156 3.10 -18.42 10.28
C THR A 156 2.75 -18.09 11.74
N GLN A 157 2.25 -19.08 12.48
CA GLN A 157 1.96 -18.93 13.93
C GLN A 157 3.24 -18.66 14.75
N ALA A 158 4.40 -19.14 14.29
CA ALA A 158 5.68 -18.85 14.93
C ALA A 158 6.03 -17.35 14.81
N GLU A 159 5.75 -16.74 13.66
CA GLU A 159 5.97 -15.31 13.45
C GLU A 159 4.97 -14.45 14.23
N TRP A 160 3.73 -14.93 14.44
CA TRP A 160 2.79 -14.29 15.37
C TRP A 160 3.36 -14.23 16.81
N ALA A 161 4.05 -15.28 17.24
CA ALA A 161 4.74 -15.25 18.54
C ALA A 161 5.83 -14.20 18.61
N THR A 162 6.60 -14.04 17.52
CA THR A 162 7.62 -12.98 17.42
C THR A 162 7.01 -11.60 17.47
N LEU A 163 5.89 -11.35 16.77
CA LEU A 163 5.15 -10.09 16.87
C LEU A 163 4.72 -9.79 18.30
N THR A 164 4.19 -10.81 19.00
CA THR A 164 3.77 -10.67 20.40
C THR A 164 4.96 -10.35 21.33
N GLN A 165 6.10 -11.02 21.15
CA GLN A 165 7.33 -10.75 21.91
C GLN A 165 7.85 -9.33 21.70
N ARG A 166 7.65 -8.76 20.50
CA ARG A 166 7.99 -7.37 20.16
C ARG A 166 6.97 -6.35 20.66
N GLY A 167 5.88 -6.78 21.31
CA GLY A 167 4.81 -5.87 21.75
C GLY A 167 3.92 -5.37 20.63
N ILE A 168 3.94 -6.01 19.46
CA ILE A 168 3.13 -5.64 18.30
C ILE A 168 1.76 -6.32 18.38
N GLY A 169 0.68 -5.54 18.43
CA GLY A 169 -0.68 -6.03 18.35
C GLY A 169 -1.01 -6.55 16.94
N PHE A 170 -1.81 -7.61 16.85
CA PHE A 170 -2.31 -8.05 15.54
C PHE A 170 -3.76 -8.56 15.59
N ILE A 171 -4.44 -8.42 14.43
CA ILE A 171 -5.72 -9.04 14.14
C ILE A 171 -5.58 -9.83 12.84
N THR A 172 -5.92 -11.11 12.87
CA THR A 172 -5.84 -11.95 11.67
C THR A 172 -6.94 -13.02 11.66
N LEU A 173 -7.10 -13.70 10.53
CA LEU A 173 -8.00 -14.85 10.42
C LEU A 173 -7.34 -16.10 11.02
N ARG A 174 -8.13 -16.92 11.73
CA ARG A 174 -7.77 -18.28 12.05
C ARG A 174 -8.26 -19.21 10.95
N PRO A 175 -7.38 -20.04 10.33
CA PRO A 175 -7.82 -21.05 9.39
C PRO A 175 -8.80 -22.02 10.04
N ARG A 176 -9.91 -22.30 9.36
CA ARG A 176 -10.92 -23.25 9.80
C ARG A 176 -10.42 -24.68 9.60
N ASN A 177 -10.74 -25.54 10.54
CA ASN A 177 -10.61 -26.98 10.39
C ASN A 177 -11.91 -27.67 10.81
N THR A 178 -12.08 -28.91 10.43
CA THR A 178 -13.32 -29.68 10.67
C THR A 178 -13.69 -29.73 12.16
N LYS A 179 -12.72 -29.93 13.04
CA LYS A 179 -12.95 -29.99 14.50
C LYS A 179 -13.46 -28.66 15.03
N LEU A 180 -12.80 -27.55 14.70
CA LEU A 180 -13.19 -26.22 15.15
C LEU A 180 -14.59 -25.84 14.62
N THR A 181 -14.85 -26.12 13.34
CA THR A 181 -16.15 -25.85 12.74
C THR A 181 -17.27 -26.65 13.42
N ALA A 182 -17.04 -27.94 13.73
CA ALA A 182 -17.99 -28.77 14.44
C ALA A 182 -18.23 -28.24 15.87
N THR A 183 -17.17 -27.86 16.60
CA THR A 183 -17.29 -27.27 17.94
C THR A 183 -18.12 -25.99 17.93
N LEU A 184 -17.90 -25.11 16.96
CA LEU A 184 -18.66 -23.86 16.83
C LEU A 184 -20.12 -24.10 16.44
N ALA A 185 -20.39 -25.13 15.59
CA ALA A 185 -21.76 -25.48 15.19
C ALA A 185 -22.54 -26.12 16.36
N ALA A 186 -21.87 -26.83 17.28
CA ALA A 186 -22.47 -27.42 18.44
C ALA A 186 -22.64 -26.42 19.60
N ALA A 187 -22.10 -25.20 19.51
CA ALA A 187 -22.20 -24.22 20.59
C ALA A 187 -23.66 -23.78 20.82
N PRO A 188 -24.15 -23.73 22.07
CA PRO A 188 -25.50 -23.32 22.38
C PRO A 188 -25.81 -21.90 21.87
N ALA A 189 -27.01 -21.67 21.36
CA ALA A 189 -27.40 -20.37 20.78
C ALA A 189 -27.27 -19.19 21.78
N ASN A 190 -27.45 -19.44 23.06
CA ASN A 190 -27.32 -18.45 24.13
C ASN A 190 -25.87 -18.01 24.41
N THR A 191 -24.87 -18.70 23.90
CA THR A 191 -23.46 -18.33 24.03
C THR A 191 -23.03 -17.32 22.96
N TRP A 192 -23.84 -17.12 21.93
CA TRP A 192 -23.59 -16.18 20.86
C TRP A 192 -24.18 -14.81 21.21
N THR A 193 -23.33 -13.82 21.38
CA THR A 193 -23.72 -12.45 21.70
C THR A 193 -24.02 -11.65 20.42
N PRO A 194 -25.20 -11.00 20.32
CA PRO A 194 -25.50 -10.12 19.19
C PRO A 194 -24.67 -8.84 19.25
N VAL A 195 -24.01 -8.49 18.15
CA VAL A 195 -23.18 -7.30 18.01
C VAL A 195 -23.62 -6.54 16.76
N THR A 196 -23.77 -5.23 16.87
CA THR A 196 -24.04 -4.36 15.71
C THR A 196 -22.73 -3.70 15.29
N VAL A 197 -22.26 -4.03 14.08
CA VAL A 197 -21.04 -3.48 13.50
C VAL A 197 -21.37 -2.42 12.45
N ASP A 198 -20.53 -1.39 12.36
CA ASP A 198 -20.67 -0.34 11.38
C ASP A 198 -20.07 -0.78 10.03
N ARG A 199 -20.68 -0.33 8.95
CA ARG A 199 -20.23 -0.57 7.58
C ARG A 199 -20.08 0.75 6.83
N ALA A 200 -19.30 0.73 5.77
CA ALA A 200 -19.17 1.90 4.89
C ALA A 200 -20.55 2.43 4.44
N GLY A 201 -20.71 3.77 4.41
CA GLY A 201 -21.94 4.43 3.98
C GLY A 201 -23.05 4.46 5.03
N SER A 202 -22.73 4.60 6.31
CA SER A 202 -23.70 4.72 7.44
C SER A 202 -24.64 3.52 7.59
N LYS A 203 -24.26 2.37 7.06
CA LYS A 203 -25.01 1.12 7.20
C LYS A 203 -24.49 0.34 8.39
N THR A 204 -25.39 -0.32 9.10
CA THR A 204 -25.03 -1.25 10.18
C THR A 204 -25.37 -2.69 9.80
N ARG A 205 -24.70 -3.64 10.43
CA ARG A 205 -24.99 -5.07 10.30
C ARG A 205 -25.03 -5.72 11.65
N LYS A 206 -26.06 -6.52 11.89
CA LYS A 206 -26.15 -7.39 13.07
C LYS A 206 -25.40 -8.68 12.76
N VAL A 207 -24.49 -9.04 13.63
CA VAL A 207 -23.72 -10.30 13.62
C VAL A 207 -23.85 -10.96 15.00
N HIS A 208 -23.54 -12.24 15.09
CA HIS A 208 -23.45 -12.95 16.37
C HIS A 208 -22.02 -13.38 16.59
N VAL A 209 -21.49 -13.14 17.77
CA VAL A 209 -20.10 -13.38 18.14
C VAL A 209 -20.04 -14.37 19.28
N LEU A 210 -19.24 -15.42 19.10
CA LEU A 210 -18.82 -16.32 20.18
C LEU A 210 -17.35 -16.01 20.46
N GLU A 211 -17.08 -15.58 21.69
CA GLU A 211 -15.74 -15.19 22.13
C GLU A 211 -15.09 -16.28 22.98
N ASP A 212 -13.82 -16.56 22.69
CA ASP A 212 -12.94 -17.41 23.50
C ASP A 212 -11.68 -16.60 23.83
N PRO A 213 -11.52 -16.12 25.08
CA PRO A 213 -10.38 -15.28 25.45
C PRO A 213 -9.07 -16.06 25.59
N THR A 214 -9.11 -17.39 25.59
CA THR A 214 -7.97 -18.25 25.88
C THR A 214 -7.75 -19.35 24.84
N ALA A 215 -8.11 -19.06 23.58
CA ALA A 215 -7.92 -19.99 22.49
C ALA A 215 -6.45 -20.35 22.29
N THR A 216 -6.17 -21.66 22.15
CA THR A 216 -4.82 -22.17 21.90
C THR A 216 -4.64 -22.60 20.45
N LEU A 217 -3.42 -22.42 19.93
CA LEU A 217 -3.00 -22.87 18.61
C LEU A 217 -1.74 -23.74 18.74
N HIS A 218 -1.60 -24.70 17.83
CA HIS A 218 -0.54 -25.71 17.91
C HIS A 218 0.88 -25.12 17.94
N SER A 219 1.14 -24.11 17.11
CA SER A 219 2.47 -23.52 16.93
C SER A 219 2.58 -22.10 17.49
N TYR A 220 1.62 -21.66 18.30
CA TYR A 220 1.67 -20.38 18.99
C TYR A 220 1.83 -20.62 20.49
N PRO A 221 2.89 -20.12 21.14
CA PRO A 221 3.10 -20.26 22.57
C PRO A 221 2.15 -19.33 23.36
N GLY A 222 1.28 -19.89 24.18
CA GLY A 222 0.32 -19.13 24.98
C GLY A 222 -1.09 -19.13 24.39
N THR A 223 -1.88 -18.13 24.75
CA THR A 223 -3.28 -17.99 24.37
C THR A 223 -3.52 -16.78 23.50
N LEU A 224 -4.54 -16.87 22.65
CA LEU A 224 -5.05 -15.79 21.82
C LEU A 224 -6.53 -15.55 22.14
N ARG A 225 -6.97 -14.33 22.02
CA ARG A 225 -8.40 -14.01 22.03
C ARG A 225 -8.98 -14.33 20.67
N GLN A 226 -10.01 -15.19 20.63
CA GLN A 226 -10.68 -15.63 19.40
C GLN A 226 -12.10 -15.11 19.35
N LEU A 227 -12.54 -14.64 18.20
CA LEU A 227 -13.90 -14.23 17.89
C LEU A 227 -14.42 -15.07 16.72
N ALA A 228 -15.38 -15.96 16.96
CA ALA A 228 -16.12 -16.62 15.89
C ALA A 228 -17.36 -15.77 15.57
N ILE A 229 -17.57 -15.45 14.30
CA ILE A 229 -18.55 -14.47 13.85
C ILE A 229 -19.46 -15.10 12.80
N THR A 230 -20.77 -15.06 13.03
CA THR A 230 -21.82 -15.46 12.07
C THR A 230 -22.62 -14.25 11.61
N GLY A 231 -23.37 -14.40 10.52
CA GLY A 231 -24.17 -13.29 9.98
C GLY A 231 -23.41 -12.37 9.01
N LEU A 232 -22.19 -12.73 8.61
CA LEU A 232 -21.42 -11.97 7.60
C LEU A 232 -21.79 -12.30 6.14
N GLY A 233 -22.80 -13.17 5.92
CA GLY A 233 -23.24 -13.56 4.57
C GLY A 233 -22.54 -14.82 4.06
N HIS A 234 -21.85 -15.54 4.91
CA HIS A 234 -21.25 -16.85 4.64
C HIS A 234 -21.92 -17.90 5.53
N ASP A 235 -22.04 -19.13 5.03
CA ASP A 235 -22.63 -20.24 5.78
C ASP A 235 -21.75 -20.65 6.99
N GLN A 236 -20.44 -20.48 6.84
CA GLN A 236 -19.47 -20.84 7.88
C GLN A 236 -19.02 -19.61 8.66
N PRO A 237 -18.79 -19.73 9.99
CA PRO A 237 -18.28 -18.63 10.79
C PRO A 237 -16.95 -18.09 10.28
N THR A 238 -16.77 -16.77 10.29
CA THR A 238 -15.46 -16.13 10.16
C THR A 238 -14.81 -16.14 11.53
N ILE A 239 -13.55 -16.54 11.64
CA ILE A 239 -12.86 -16.66 12.92
C ILE A 239 -11.67 -15.71 12.92
N LEU A 240 -11.75 -14.67 13.76
CA LEU A 240 -10.66 -13.73 14.01
C LEU A 240 -9.89 -14.16 15.25
N VAL A 241 -8.59 -13.93 15.25
CA VAL A 241 -7.72 -14.05 16.42
C VAL A 241 -6.87 -12.79 16.59
N THR A 242 -6.60 -12.46 17.86
CA THR A 242 -5.73 -11.36 18.26
C THR A 242 -4.92 -11.75 19.49
N ASN A 243 -3.72 -11.19 19.63
CA ASN A 243 -2.86 -11.42 20.79
C ASN A 243 -3.21 -10.54 21.99
N GLY A 244 -4.15 -9.61 21.87
CA GLY A 244 -4.55 -8.72 22.97
C GLY A 244 -3.45 -7.76 23.43
N VAL A 245 -2.41 -7.51 22.62
CA VAL A 245 -1.29 -6.64 22.96
C VAL A 245 -1.56 -5.20 22.57
N GLY A 246 -1.03 -4.25 23.32
CA GLY A 246 -1.15 -2.83 23.06
C GLY A 246 -2.61 -2.35 23.05
N PRO A 247 -3.06 -1.64 22.01
CA PRO A 247 -4.42 -1.10 21.95
C PRO A 247 -5.52 -2.18 21.92
N LEU A 248 -5.16 -3.44 21.72
CA LEU A 248 -6.11 -4.56 21.66
C LEU A 248 -6.47 -5.14 23.04
N ALA A 249 -5.76 -4.80 24.11
CA ALA A 249 -5.97 -5.36 25.44
C ALA A 249 -7.42 -5.18 25.92
N ASP A 250 -7.97 -3.97 25.79
CA ASP A 250 -9.32 -3.62 26.24
C ASP A 250 -10.29 -3.34 25.07
N THR A 251 -9.91 -3.70 23.85
CA THR A 251 -10.72 -3.44 22.66
C THR A 251 -11.93 -4.38 22.60
N SER A 252 -13.14 -3.82 22.42
CA SER A 252 -14.37 -4.60 22.30
C SER A 252 -14.39 -5.49 21.05
N ALA A 253 -15.16 -6.59 21.09
CA ALA A 253 -15.36 -7.47 19.94
C ALA A 253 -15.87 -6.69 18.72
N LYS A 254 -16.78 -5.73 18.92
CA LYS A 254 -17.26 -4.81 17.87
C LYS A 254 -16.09 -4.13 17.14
N LYS A 255 -15.21 -3.47 17.88
CA LYS A 255 -14.07 -2.74 17.31
C LYS A 255 -13.07 -3.65 16.60
N ILE A 256 -12.79 -4.84 17.15
CA ILE A 256 -11.90 -5.82 16.50
C ILE A 256 -12.45 -6.22 15.13
N ILE A 257 -13.77 -6.47 15.05
CA ILE A 257 -14.44 -6.82 13.78
C ILE A 257 -14.38 -5.63 12.80
N GLU A 258 -14.63 -4.42 13.27
CA GLU A 258 -14.57 -3.21 12.45
C GLU A 258 -13.16 -2.92 11.94
N HIS A 259 -12.14 -3.06 12.78
CA HIS A 259 -10.74 -2.95 12.37
C HIS A 259 -10.39 -3.98 11.30
N TYR A 260 -10.78 -5.25 11.50
CA TYR A 260 -10.53 -6.26 10.48
C TYR A 260 -11.27 -5.97 9.17
N ALA A 261 -12.48 -5.45 9.23
CA ALA A 261 -13.24 -5.06 8.03
C ALA A 261 -12.55 -3.94 7.24
N GLN A 262 -11.80 -3.06 7.90
CA GLN A 262 -11.03 -2.00 7.24
C GLN A 262 -9.88 -2.55 6.38
N ARG A 263 -9.38 -3.76 6.65
CA ARG A 263 -8.38 -4.42 5.78
C ARG A 263 -8.83 -4.51 4.32
N MET A 264 -10.15 -4.66 4.09
CA MET A 264 -10.68 -4.68 2.72
C MET A 264 -10.39 -3.40 1.93
N ASN A 265 -10.00 -2.31 2.60
CA ASN A 265 -9.65 -1.05 1.94
C ASN A 265 -8.34 -1.18 1.15
N ILE A 266 -7.37 -1.98 1.63
CA ILE A 266 -6.12 -2.21 0.89
C ILE A 266 -6.40 -2.85 -0.48
N GLU A 267 -7.34 -3.79 -0.56
CA GLU A 267 -7.74 -4.40 -1.85
C GLU A 267 -8.33 -3.35 -2.80
N GLN A 268 -9.09 -2.38 -2.27
CA GLN A 268 -9.63 -1.27 -3.08
C GLN A 268 -8.51 -0.33 -3.55
N ARG A 269 -7.50 -0.05 -2.70
CA ARG A 269 -6.34 0.79 -3.09
C ARG A 269 -5.49 0.10 -4.15
N LEU A 270 -5.25 -1.20 -4.00
CA LEU A 270 -4.55 -1.98 -5.03
C LEU A 270 -5.34 -2.00 -6.35
N ALA A 271 -6.67 -2.15 -6.30
CA ALA A 271 -7.52 -2.05 -7.49
C ALA A 271 -7.50 -0.65 -8.12
N GLU A 272 -7.39 0.42 -7.31
CA GLU A 272 -7.19 1.79 -7.78
C GLU A 272 -5.81 1.94 -8.45
N SER A 273 -4.75 1.43 -7.84
CA SER A 273 -3.39 1.46 -8.38
C SER A 273 -3.27 0.68 -9.69
N ILE A 274 -3.96 -0.45 -9.81
CA ILE A 274 -4.05 -1.22 -11.06
C ILE A 274 -4.69 -0.37 -12.16
N ARG A 275 -5.79 0.31 -11.87
CA ARG A 275 -6.52 1.10 -12.89
C ARG A 275 -5.78 2.37 -13.28
N SER A 276 -5.18 3.06 -12.32
CA SER A 276 -4.65 4.41 -12.53
C SER A 276 -3.15 4.43 -12.82
N PHE A 277 -2.39 3.44 -12.33
CA PHE A 277 -0.93 3.35 -12.49
C PHE A 277 -0.49 2.09 -13.24
N HIS A 278 -1.46 1.30 -13.77
CA HIS A 278 -1.18 0.09 -14.53
C HIS A 278 -0.31 -0.93 -13.79
N LEU A 279 -0.53 -1.09 -12.49
CA LEU A 279 0.23 -2.02 -11.65
C LEU A 279 0.21 -3.47 -12.16
N ASP A 280 -0.79 -3.84 -12.98
CA ASP A 280 -0.92 -5.16 -13.61
C ASP A 280 -0.28 -5.25 -15.01
N ALA A 281 0.34 -4.18 -15.50
CA ALA A 281 1.00 -4.10 -16.79
C ALA A 281 2.49 -3.80 -16.62
N LEU A 282 3.19 -4.75 -15.98
CA LEU A 282 4.61 -4.61 -15.66
C LEU A 282 5.44 -4.33 -16.91
N SER A 283 6.34 -3.36 -16.81
CA SER A 283 7.18 -2.89 -17.92
C SER A 283 8.32 -3.83 -18.28
N SER A 284 8.63 -4.79 -17.41
CA SER A 284 9.81 -5.66 -17.53
C SER A 284 9.52 -7.09 -17.07
N ALA A 285 10.28 -8.04 -17.58
CA ALA A 285 10.35 -9.41 -17.07
C ALA A 285 11.47 -9.59 -16.02
N VAL A 286 12.28 -8.56 -15.77
CA VAL A 286 13.37 -8.59 -14.80
C VAL A 286 12.82 -8.28 -13.41
N PRO A 287 12.96 -9.19 -12.41
CA PRO A 287 12.36 -9.02 -11.08
C PRO A 287 12.68 -7.67 -10.42
N LEU A 288 13.90 -7.21 -10.54
CA LEU A 288 14.35 -5.95 -9.96
C LEU A 288 13.67 -4.71 -10.57
N ASN A 289 13.40 -4.74 -11.88
CA ASN A 289 12.65 -3.67 -12.53
C ASN A 289 11.17 -3.71 -12.11
N ILE A 290 10.64 -4.89 -11.86
CA ILE A 290 9.29 -5.07 -11.34
C ILE A 290 9.18 -4.47 -9.94
N ASP A 291 10.15 -4.74 -9.09
CA ASP A 291 10.18 -4.17 -7.74
C ASP A 291 10.26 -2.63 -7.78
N LEU A 292 11.08 -2.08 -8.67
CA LEU A 292 11.10 -0.63 -8.92
C LEU A 292 9.74 -0.08 -9.37
N ASP A 293 9.06 -0.72 -10.33
CA ASP A 293 7.73 -0.31 -10.80
C ASP A 293 6.70 -0.32 -9.66
N VAL A 294 6.76 -1.32 -8.78
CA VAL A 294 5.89 -1.44 -7.62
C VAL A 294 6.16 -0.34 -6.60
N VAL A 295 7.42 -0.04 -6.30
CA VAL A 295 7.82 1.06 -5.40
C VAL A 295 7.43 2.43 -5.98
N LEU A 296 7.58 2.64 -7.29
CA LEU A 296 7.12 3.87 -7.96
C LEU A 296 5.60 4.02 -7.90
N THR A 297 4.86 2.91 -7.85
CA THR A 297 3.41 2.95 -7.62
C THR A 297 3.07 3.47 -6.22
N VAL A 298 3.82 3.08 -5.19
CA VAL A 298 3.69 3.63 -3.83
C VAL A 298 3.94 5.14 -3.83
N LEU A 299 5.02 5.60 -4.49
CA LEU A 299 5.30 7.04 -4.64
C LEU A 299 4.16 7.78 -5.34
N ALA A 300 3.69 7.27 -6.47
CA ALA A 300 2.61 7.89 -7.23
C ALA A 300 1.31 7.98 -6.41
N HIS A 301 0.99 6.92 -5.65
CA HIS A 301 -0.14 6.90 -4.74
C HIS A 301 0.00 7.95 -3.63
N THR A 302 1.18 8.05 -3.00
CA THR A 302 1.47 9.03 -1.95
C THR A 302 1.37 10.46 -2.47
N LEU A 303 1.90 10.75 -3.66
CA LEU A 303 1.77 12.06 -4.31
C LEU A 303 0.30 12.41 -4.60
N CYS A 304 -0.49 11.45 -5.09
CA CYS A 304 -1.93 11.65 -5.29
C CYS A 304 -2.66 11.90 -3.95
N GLN A 305 -2.26 11.23 -2.86
CA GLN A 305 -2.81 11.49 -1.53
C GLN A 305 -2.48 12.92 -1.06
N ALA A 306 -1.24 13.35 -1.22
CA ALA A 306 -0.81 14.70 -0.88
C ALA A 306 -1.60 15.76 -1.67
N LEU A 307 -1.76 15.54 -2.97
CA LEU A 307 -2.49 16.45 -3.84
C LEU A 307 -3.98 16.52 -3.49
N ARG A 308 -4.66 15.38 -3.31
CA ARG A 308 -6.10 15.37 -3.01
C ARG A 308 -6.44 16.04 -1.68
N ARG A 309 -5.56 15.99 -0.68
CA ARG A 309 -5.73 16.69 0.59
C ARG A 309 -5.64 18.21 0.46
N ARG A 310 -4.87 18.70 -0.54
CA ARG A 310 -4.72 20.13 -0.81
C ARG A 310 -5.83 20.70 -1.66
N ILE A 311 -6.50 19.89 -2.47
CA ILE A 311 -7.55 20.36 -3.41
C ILE A 311 -8.91 20.29 -2.72
N PRO A 312 -9.56 21.44 -2.41
CA PRO A 312 -10.86 21.49 -1.76
C PRO A 312 -11.92 20.71 -2.53
N GLY A 313 -12.66 19.84 -1.82
CA GLY A 313 -13.72 18.99 -2.40
C GLY A 313 -13.23 17.75 -3.15
N TYR A 314 -11.91 17.44 -3.11
CA TYR A 314 -11.33 16.30 -3.84
C TYR A 314 -10.60 15.28 -2.95
N THR A 315 -10.83 15.30 -1.66
CA THR A 315 -10.18 14.41 -0.68
C THR A 315 -10.37 12.91 -0.99
N THR A 316 -11.47 12.55 -1.67
CA THR A 316 -11.79 11.17 -2.07
C THR A 316 -11.63 10.92 -3.57
N ALA A 317 -11.06 11.88 -4.31
CA ALA A 317 -10.91 11.76 -5.76
C ALA A 317 -9.95 10.63 -6.13
N THR A 318 -10.27 9.91 -7.21
CA THR A 318 -9.35 8.91 -7.78
C THR A 318 -8.19 9.58 -8.50
N PRO A 319 -7.02 8.92 -8.65
CA PRO A 319 -5.90 9.44 -9.43
C PRO A 319 -6.30 9.84 -10.85
N ASP A 320 -7.15 9.05 -11.53
CA ASP A 320 -7.68 9.39 -12.87
C ASP A 320 -8.46 10.72 -12.88
N THR A 321 -9.21 10.97 -11.81
CA THR A 321 -9.94 12.22 -11.66
C THR A 321 -8.97 13.39 -11.45
N LEU A 322 -7.95 13.20 -10.62
CA LEU A 322 -6.91 14.21 -10.40
C LEU A 322 -6.15 14.50 -11.71
N GLN A 323 -5.73 13.46 -12.41
CA GLN A 323 -5.03 13.58 -13.67
C GLN A 323 -5.87 14.37 -14.68
N ARG A 324 -7.07 13.93 -14.96
CA ARG A 324 -7.95 14.53 -15.96
C ARG A 324 -8.32 15.98 -15.65
N ARG A 325 -8.59 16.31 -14.38
CA ARG A 325 -9.08 17.63 -13.98
C ARG A 325 -7.98 18.63 -13.69
N PHE A 326 -6.84 18.20 -13.20
CA PHE A 326 -5.79 19.06 -12.68
C PHE A 326 -4.43 18.81 -13.33
N LEU A 327 -3.89 17.58 -13.32
CA LEU A 327 -2.53 17.31 -13.78
C LEU A 327 -2.36 17.45 -15.30
N SER A 328 -3.40 17.13 -16.09
CA SER A 328 -3.38 17.32 -17.56
C SER A 328 -3.64 18.77 -17.99
N THR A 329 -3.37 19.74 -17.12
CA THR A 329 -3.50 21.16 -17.46
C THR A 329 -2.24 21.61 -18.16
N SER A 330 -2.37 22.10 -19.40
CA SER A 330 -1.27 22.72 -20.16
C SER A 330 -0.90 24.07 -19.56
N GLY A 331 0.32 24.51 -19.85
CA GLY A 331 0.81 25.80 -19.37
C GLY A 331 2.15 26.16 -19.98
N THR A 332 2.77 27.20 -19.45
CA THR A 332 4.12 27.63 -19.81
C THR A 332 5.00 27.67 -18.57
N ILE A 333 6.28 27.32 -18.73
CA ILE A 333 7.28 27.43 -17.67
C ILE A 333 8.26 28.52 -18.08
N THR A 334 8.42 29.50 -17.20
CA THR A 334 9.42 30.57 -17.36
C THR A 334 10.45 30.45 -16.25
N THR A 335 11.71 30.37 -16.61
CA THR A 335 12.83 30.25 -15.66
C THR A 335 13.67 31.51 -15.69
N THR A 336 13.88 32.13 -14.56
CA THR A 336 14.79 33.23 -14.32
C THR A 336 15.98 32.78 -13.45
N GLN A 337 16.84 33.71 -13.05
CA GLN A 337 17.92 33.41 -12.13
C GLN A 337 17.41 33.01 -10.71
N THR A 338 16.26 33.52 -10.27
CA THR A 338 15.73 33.38 -8.93
C THR A 338 14.42 32.58 -8.85
N GLU A 339 13.68 32.50 -9.95
CA GLU A 339 12.34 31.92 -9.95
C GLU A 339 12.12 30.92 -11.11
N ILE A 340 11.22 29.99 -10.87
CA ILE A 340 10.57 29.14 -11.86
C ILE A 340 9.07 29.39 -11.73
N VAL A 341 8.47 29.96 -12.75
CA VAL A 341 7.04 30.28 -12.78
C VAL A 341 6.32 29.32 -13.70
N VAL A 342 5.40 28.54 -13.13
CA VAL A 342 4.50 27.66 -13.86
C VAL A 342 3.17 28.37 -14.04
N ARG A 343 2.91 28.86 -15.24
CA ARG A 343 1.66 29.55 -15.61
C ARG A 343 0.73 28.54 -16.26
N LEU A 344 -0.34 28.17 -15.57
CA LEU A 344 -1.31 27.20 -16.05
C LEU A 344 -2.40 27.89 -16.90
N ASN A 345 -2.76 27.26 -18.01
CA ASN A 345 -3.83 27.76 -18.88
C ASN A 345 -5.19 27.61 -18.18
N ARG A 346 -6.10 28.52 -18.47
CA ARG A 346 -7.45 28.55 -17.92
C ARG A 346 -8.22 27.30 -18.30
N ARG A 347 -8.78 26.63 -17.26
CA ARG A 347 -9.68 25.49 -17.39
C ARG A 347 -10.85 25.65 -16.43
N THR A 348 -11.91 24.85 -16.61
CA THR A 348 -13.09 24.82 -15.74
C THR A 348 -12.74 24.66 -14.27
N TYR A 349 -11.68 23.91 -13.94
CA TYR A 349 -11.24 23.64 -12.58
C TYR A 349 -10.14 24.57 -12.05
N SER A 350 -9.70 25.58 -12.82
CA SER A 350 -8.70 26.57 -12.38
C SER A 350 -9.08 27.29 -11.08
N PRO A 351 -10.37 27.65 -10.82
CA PRO A 351 -10.75 28.24 -9.54
C PRO A 351 -10.47 27.35 -8.33
N VAL A 352 -10.62 26.03 -8.47
CA VAL A 352 -10.34 25.06 -7.41
C VAL A 352 -8.83 25.00 -7.12
N LEU A 353 -7.98 25.02 -8.15
CA LEU A 353 -6.52 25.07 -7.99
C LEU A 353 -6.06 26.36 -7.32
N ARG A 354 -6.67 27.51 -7.64
CA ARG A 354 -6.40 28.79 -6.95
C ARG A 354 -6.73 28.70 -5.46
N GLN A 355 -7.87 28.08 -5.13
CA GLN A 355 -8.30 27.89 -3.75
C GLN A 355 -7.41 26.88 -2.98
N ALA A 356 -6.73 25.98 -3.68
CA ALA A 356 -5.80 25.04 -3.08
C ALA A 356 -4.54 25.68 -2.51
N ASP A 357 -4.28 26.95 -2.85
CA ASP A 357 -3.16 27.75 -2.36
C ASP A 357 -1.84 26.98 -2.40
N LEU A 358 -1.44 26.57 -3.61
CA LEU A 358 -0.20 25.82 -3.82
C LEU A 358 1.00 26.66 -3.36
N PRO A 359 1.82 26.16 -2.44
CA PRO A 359 2.88 26.96 -1.84
C PRO A 359 3.97 27.31 -2.84
N THR A 360 4.54 28.49 -2.70
CA THR A 360 5.83 28.81 -3.29
C THR A 360 6.90 27.99 -2.58
N THR A 361 7.71 27.26 -3.31
CA THR A 361 8.66 26.29 -2.74
C THR A 361 10.06 26.56 -3.31
N THR A 362 11.06 26.60 -2.44
CA THR A 362 12.47 26.61 -2.87
C THR A 362 12.85 25.24 -3.39
N VAL A 363 13.43 25.16 -4.58
CA VAL A 363 13.85 23.91 -5.22
C VAL A 363 15.37 23.84 -5.26
N PRO A 364 16.00 23.08 -4.32
CA PRO A 364 17.46 23.04 -4.17
C PRO A 364 18.19 22.58 -5.43
N TRP A 365 17.69 21.54 -6.10
CA TRP A 365 18.34 21.00 -7.32
C TRP A 365 18.17 21.87 -8.57
N TRP A 366 17.37 22.95 -8.49
CA TRP A 366 17.28 23.99 -9.52
C TRP A 366 17.98 25.28 -9.07
N GLY A 367 19.06 25.16 -8.32
CA GLY A 367 19.85 26.30 -7.84
C GLY A 367 19.13 27.18 -6.83
N ASN A 368 18.35 26.58 -5.93
CA ASN A 368 17.55 27.26 -4.90
C ASN A 368 16.53 28.27 -5.44
N ARG A 369 16.07 28.08 -6.68
CA ARG A 369 15.03 28.95 -7.26
C ARG A 369 13.69 28.72 -6.60
N GLN A 370 12.88 29.79 -6.55
CA GLN A 370 11.52 29.74 -6.04
C GLN A 370 10.58 29.21 -7.12
N LEU A 371 9.93 28.07 -6.87
CA LEU A 371 8.86 27.55 -7.73
C LEU A 371 7.53 28.14 -7.28
N ARG A 372 6.81 28.79 -8.20
CA ARG A 372 5.46 29.29 -7.93
C ARG A 372 4.52 29.03 -9.10
N PHE A 373 3.24 29.00 -8.80
CA PHE A 373 2.18 28.77 -9.78
C PHE A 373 1.40 30.05 -10.04
N GLU A 374 1.10 30.30 -11.32
CA GLU A 374 0.19 31.34 -11.79
C GLU A 374 -0.98 30.68 -12.53
N PHE A 375 -2.17 31.23 -12.35
CA PHE A 375 -3.39 30.75 -12.99
C PHE A 375 -4.00 31.84 -13.84
N ASN A 376 -4.12 31.61 -15.15
CA ASN A 376 -4.80 32.52 -16.08
C ASN A 376 -6.32 32.47 -15.94
#